data_221c6401f4a9edc8accac9fe378a9de1
#
_entry.id   221c6401f4a9edc8accac9fe378a9de1
#
_cell.length_a   1.000
_cell.length_b   1.000
_cell.length_c   1.000
_cell.angle_alpha   90.00
_cell.angle_beta   90.00
_cell.angle_gamma   90.00
#
_symmetry.space_group_name_H-M   'P 1'
#
loop_
_entity.id
_entity.type
_entity.pdbx_description
1 polymer ?
#
loop_
_entity_poly.entity_id
_entity_poly.type
_entity_poly.pdbx_seq_one_letter_code
_entity_poly.pdbx_strand_id
1 'polypeptide(L)'
;MGSRLRLRADKGFSLIEVLVVLVVLASVIVISTLSLQGLQSRGLTLEAERLGARIHAAQDEARLLAQAIRLELDDRGYRFYRNQLGRWQLIEGDELLKPRAWEAFTEWRTDSIALRQHPGGVDVAKGAVVSPSFFLAIGAEPIGSPWSLVLWRAGQGVSLQSDGIGPIKYRTL
;
A
#
# COMPACT_ATOMS: atom_id res chain seq x y z
N MET A 1 55.64 -26.05 -53.11
CA MET A 1 54.51 -25.22 -52.67
C MET A 1 54.20 -25.62 -51.25
N GLY A 2 54.67 -24.88 -50.25
CA GLY A 2 54.54 -25.18 -48.86
C GLY A 2 53.54 -24.23 -48.19
N SER A 3 52.33 -24.72 -47.86
CA SER A 3 51.30 -23.98 -47.11
C SER A 3 51.72 -23.87 -45.64
N ARG A 4 52.05 -22.70 -45.16
CA ARG A 4 52.24 -22.44 -43.74
C ARG A 4 50.87 -22.24 -43.08
N LEU A 5 50.37 -23.26 -42.33
CA LEU A 5 49.30 -23.08 -41.39
C LEU A 5 49.75 -22.11 -40.28
N ARG A 6 49.09 -20.97 -40.20
CA ARG A 6 49.23 -20.06 -39.05
C ARG A 6 48.31 -20.64 -37.96
N LEU A 7 48.92 -21.24 -36.96
CA LEU A 7 48.26 -21.54 -35.70
C LEU A 7 47.85 -20.22 -35.03
N ARG A 8 46.56 -20.02 -34.93
CA ARG A 8 45.96 -18.90 -34.17
C ARG A 8 46.20 -19.23 -32.69
N ALA A 9 47.04 -18.45 -32.02
CA ALA A 9 47.20 -18.60 -30.57
C ALA A 9 45.92 -18.15 -29.88
N ASP A 10 45.22 -19.12 -29.32
CA ASP A 10 44.05 -18.84 -28.44
C ASP A 10 44.61 -18.20 -27.17
N LYS A 11 44.27 -16.92 -26.99
CA LYS A 11 44.60 -16.18 -25.76
C LYS A 11 43.68 -16.69 -24.65
N GLY A 12 44.20 -17.49 -23.73
CA GLY A 12 43.49 -17.86 -22.51
C GLY A 12 43.20 -16.65 -21.64
N PHE A 13 42.04 -16.64 -20.98
CA PHE A 13 41.67 -15.61 -20.02
C PHE A 13 42.65 -15.57 -18.85
N SER A 14 43.08 -14.40 -18.49
CA SER A 14 43.93 -14.18 -17.29
C SER A 14 43.06 -14.30 -16.04
N LEU A 15 43.60 -14.88 -14.96
CA LEU A 15 42.92 -15.01 -13.68
C LEU A 15 42.51 -13.63 -13.12
N ILE A 16 43.31 -12.59 -13.36
CA ILE A 16 42.98 -11.24 -12.97
C ILE A 16 41.79 -10.66 -13.76
N GLU A 17 41.62 -11.01 -15.00
CA GLU A 17 40.53 -10.57 -15.85
C GLU A 17 39.18 -11.13 -15.34
N VAL A 18 39.17 -12.41 -14.93
CA VAL A 18 37.99 -13.04 -14.30
C VAL A 18 37.68 -12.37 -12.96
N LEU A 19 38.71 -12.06 -12.17
CA LEU A 19 38.54 -11.39 -10.88
C LEU A 19 37.93 -9.98 -11.07
N VAL A 20 38.42 -9.20 -12.01
CA VAL A 20 37.88 -7.87 -12.32
C VAL A 20 36.44 -7.94 -12.78
N VAL A 21 36.12 -8.89 -13.65
CA VAL A 21 34.73 -9.11 -14.10
C VAL A 21 33.81 -9.43 -12.93
N LEU A 22 34.23 -10.32 -12.02
CA LEU A 22 33.42 -10.65 -10.83
C LEU A 22 33.20 -9.44 -9.91
N VAL A 23 34.22 -8.60 -9.70
CA VAL A 23 34.11 -7.37 -8.90
C VAL A 23 33.13 -6.40 -9.56
N VAL A 24 33.19 -6.22 -10.88
CA VAL A 24 32.27 -5.35 -11.62
C VAL A 24 30.84 -5.87 -11.54
N LEU A 25 30.63 -7.18 -11.76
CA LEU A 25 29.31 -7.79 -11.64
C LEU A 25 28.74 -7.65 -10.22
N ALA A 26 29.54 -7.91 -9.18
CA ALA A 26 29.13 -7.73 -7.81
C ALA A 26 28.72 -6.27 -7.52
N SER A 27 29.48 -5.30 -8.01
CA SER A 27 29.17 -3.87 -7.86
C SER A 27 27.84 -3.49 -8.53
N VAL A 28 27.57 -3.98 -9.73
CA VAL A 28 26.31 -3.74 -10.45
C VAL A 28 25.12 -4.31 -9.68
N ILE A 29 25.25 -5.51 -9.12
CA ILE A 29 24.17 -6.14 -8.33
C ILE A 29 23.84 -5.29 -7.10
N VAL A 30 24.84 -4.82 -6.36
CA VAL A 30 24.65 -3.99 -5.15
C VAL A 30 23.93 -2.67 -5.49
N ILE A 31 24.36 -1.99 -6.55
CA ILE A 31 23.73 -0.73 -6.98
C ILE A 31 22.28 -0.95 -7.40
N SER A 32 21.99 -2.03 -8.10
CA SER A 32 20.63 -2.36 -8.57
C SER A 32 19.66 -2.62 -7.41
N THR A 33 20.09 -3.31 -6.36
CA THR A 33 19.25 -3.60 -5.18
C THR A 33 18.88 -2.34 -4.40
N LEU A 34 19.83 -1.42 -4.22
CA LEU A 34 19.59 -0.15 -3.52
C LEU A 34 18.61 0.75 -4.29
N SER A 35 18.69 0.77 -5.61
CA SER A 35 17.78 1.57 -6.46
C SER A 35 16.32 1.08 -6.38
N LEU A 36 16.09 -0.23 -6.36
CA LEU A 36 14.75 -0.81 -6.26
C LEU A 36 14.07 -0.52 -4.92
N GLN A 37 14.82 -0.53 -3.82
CA GLN A 37 14.28 -0.21 -2.49
C GLN A 37 13.77 1.24 -2.40
N GLY A 38 14.48 2.19 -3.00
CA GLY A 38 14.08 3.59 -3.01
C GLY A 38 12.79 3.85 -3.81
N LEU A 39 12.52 3.09 -4.87
CA LEU A 39 11.28 3.20 -5.64
C LEU A 39 10.08 2.60 -4.90
N GLN A 40 10.28 1.50 -4.19
CA GLN A 40 9.22 0.84 -3.42
C GLN A 40 8.76 1.68 -2.23
N SER A 41 9.67 2.34 -1.52
CA SER A 41 9.34 3.22 -0.40
C SER A 41 8.53 4.44 -0.83
N ARG A 42 8.87 5.05 -1.97
CA ARG A 42 8.10 6.16 -2.53
C ARG A 42 6.68 5.75 -2.92
N GLY A 43 6.52 4.56 -3.51
CA GLY A 43 5.21 4.02 -3.86
C GLY A 43 4.32 3.82 -2.63
N LEU A 44 4.86 3.25 -1.54
CA LEU A 44 4.11 3.02 -0.31
C LEU A 44 3.71 4.35 0.37
N THR A 45 4.61 5.34 0.40
CA THR A 45 4.29 6.67 0.94
C THR A 45 3.17 7.34 0.14
N LEU A 46 3.23 7.30 -1.19
CA LEU A 46 2.18 7.83 -2.05
C LEU A 46 0.84 7.13 -1.83
N GLU A 47 0.85 5.81 -1.62
CA GLU A 47 -0.37 5.06 -1.31
C GLU A 47 -0.97 5.48 0.04
N ALA A 48 -0.13 5.65 1.05
CA ALA A 48 -0.54 6.17 2.35
C ALA A 48 -1.12 7.59 2.26
N GLU A 49 -0.47 8.49 1.54
CA GLU A 49 -0.94 9.86 1.31
C GLU A 49 -2.28 9.89 0.55
N ARG A 50 -2.42 9.03 -0.47
CA ARG A 50 -3.69 8.89 -1.21
C ARG A 50 -4.83 8.40 -0.32
N LEU A 51 -4.56 7.41 0.53
CA LEU A 51 -5.56 6.93 1.49
C LEU A 51 -5.96 8.04 2.47
N GLY A 52 -4.98 8.77 3.01
CA GLY A 52 -5.23 9.89 3.91
C GLY A 52 -6.03 11.01 3.26
N ALA A 53 -5.70 11.40 2.03
CA ALA A 53 -6.45 12.41 1.27
C ALA A 53 -7.91 11.99 1.06
N ARG A 54 -8.16 10.69 0.82
CA ARG A 54 -9.52 10.14 0.68
C ARG A 54 -10.29 10.12 1.99
N ILE A 55 -9.61 9.82 3.10
CA ILE A 55 -10.21 9.92 4.43
C ILE A 55 -10.63 11.36 4.72
N HIS A 56 -9.79 12.36 4.37
CA HIS A 56 -10.18 13.77 4.50
C HIS A 56 -11.37 14.12 3.61
N ALA A 57 -11.37 13.69 2.34
CA ALA A 57 -12.52 13.91 1.45
C ALA A 57 -13.81 13.29 2.02
N ALA A 58 -13.72 12.09 2.59
CA ALA A 58 -14.85 11.45 3.26
C ALA A 58 -15.33 12.21 4.50
N GLN A 59 -14.40 12.80 5.28
CA GLN A 59 -14.75 13.66 6.41
C GLN A 59 -15.49 14.92 5.96
N ASP A 60 -15.00 15.57 4.92
CA ASP A 60 -15.63 16.77 4.37
C ASP A 60 -17.01 16.46 3.80
N GLU A 61 -17.16 15.35 3.06
CA GLU A 61 -18.44 14.91 2.54
C GLU A 61 -19.43 14.56 3.67
N ALA A 62 -18.97 13.84 4.71
CA ALA A 62 -19.80 13.49 5.86
C ALA A 62 -20.34 14.76 6.55
N ARG A 63 -19.53 15.81 6.66
CA ARG A 63 -19.93 17.12 7.24
C ARG A 63 -20.91 17.85 6.34
N LEU A 64 -20.61 17.94 5.04
CA LEU A 64 -21.45 18.66 4.08
C LEU A 64 -22.84 18.05 3.95
N LEU A 65 -22.94 16.74 3.95
CA LEU A 65 -24.21 16.02 3.79
C LEU A 65 -24.89 15.67 5.12
N ALA A 66 -24.23 15.93 6.26
CA ALA A 66 -24.63 15.49 7.59
C ALA A 66 -24.95 13.97 7.62
N GLN A 67 -24.16 13.17 6.90
CA GLN A 67 -24.31 11.74 6.78
C GLN A 67 -23.02 11.02 7.20
N ALA A 68 -23.17 9.97 8.01
CA ALA A 68 -22.02 9.17 8.41
C ALA A 68 -21.47 8.38 7.21
N ILE A 69 -20.15 8.39 7.08
CA ILE A 69 -19.39 7.57 6.13
C ILE A 69 -18.62 6.51 6.91
N ARG A 70 -18.40 5.36 6.32
CA ARG A 70 -17.60 4.28 6.86
C ARG A 70 -16.53 3.90 5.85
N LEU A 71 -15.27 3.96 6.27
CA LEU A 71 -14.16 3.33 5.55
C LEU A 71 -14.05 1.88 6.00
N GLU A 72 -14.04 0.96 5.07
CA GLU A 72 -13.79 -0.47 5.29
C GLU A 72 -12.49 -0.89 4.61
N LEU A 73 -11.64 -1.60 5.36
CA LEU A 73 -10.35 -2.13 4.91
C LEU A 73 -10.38 -3.65 4.99
N ASP A 74 -9.94 -4.32 3.95
CA ASP A 74 -9.72 -5.76 3.92
C ASP A 74 -8.37 -6.10 3.24
N ASP A 75 -8.10 -7.37 3.00
CA ASP A 75 -6.88 -7.87 2.34
C ASP A 75 -6.79 -7.47 0.86
N ARG A 76 -7.90 -7.09 0.23
CA ARG A 76 -7.98 -6.74 -1.19
C ARG A 76 -7.86 -5.24 -1.44
N GLY A 77 -8.27 -4.41 -0.44
CA GLY A 77 -8.30 -2.98 -0.63
C GLY A 77 -9.12 -2.25 0.41
N TYR A 78 -9.64 -1.11 0.01
CA TYR A 78 -10.48 -0.29 0.86
C TYR A 78 -11.67 0.29 0.09
N ARG A 79 -12.76 0.52 0.83
CA ARG A 79 -14.06 0.96 0.31
C ARG A 79 -14.70 1.94 1.26
N PHE A 80 -15.44 2.88 0.71
CA PHE A 80 -16.25 3.83 1.48
C PHE A 80 -17.73 3.53 1.31
N TYR A 81 -18.44 3.60 2.42
CA TYR A 81 -19.88 3.41 2.47
C TYR A 81 -20.53 4.64 3.11
N ARG A 82 -21.66 5.07 2.58
CA ARG A 82 -22.47 6.15 3.13
C ARG A 82 -23.69 5.55 3.84
N ASN A 83 -24.04 6.08 5.00
CA ASN A 83 -25.27 5.70 5.68
C ASN A 83 -26.43 6.50 5.11
N GLN A 84 -27.36 5.82 4.42
CA GLN A 84 -28.59 6.40 3.94
C GLN A 84 -29.77 5.73 4.66
N LEU A 85 -30.45 6.49 5.50
CA LEU A 85 -31.63 6.01 6.26
C LEU A 85 -31.37 4.69 7.03
N GLY A 86 -30.20 4.60 7.68
CA GLY A 86 -29.83 3.42 8.46
C GLY A 86 -29.22 2.26 7.64
N ARG A 87 -29.08 2.40 6.33
CA ARG A 87 -28.47 1.39 5.44
C ARG A 87 -27.13 1.89 4.91
N TRP A 88 -26.13 1.03 4.98
CA TRP A 88 -24.81 1.31 4.42
C TRP A 88 -24.80 1.00 2.92
N GLN A 89 -24.55 2.01 2.10
CA GLN A 89 -24.46 1.90 0.64
C GLN A 89 -23.03 2.18 0.19
N LEU A 90 -22.50 1.31 -0.67
CA LEU A 90 -21.17 1.48 -1.27
C LEU A 90 -21.14 2.75 -2.14
N ILE A 91 -20.09 3.56 -2.00
CA ILE A 91 -19.89 4.75 -2.82
C ILE A 91 -19.10 4.33 -4.06
N GLU A 92 -19.74 4.29 -5.22
CA GLU A 92 -19.12 3.90 -6.50
C GLU A 92 -18.99 5.06 -7.49
N GLY A 93 -19.91 6.01 -7.43
CA GLY A 93 -20.00 7.12 -8.38
C GLY A 93 -19.07 8.30 -8.12
N ASP A 94 -18.27 8.26 -7.06
CA ASP A 94 -17.35 9.33 -6.68
C ASP A 94 -15.90 8.93 -6.98
N GLU A 95 -15.16 9.78 -7.72
CA GLU A 95 -13.77 9.50 -8.10
C GLU A 95 -12.81 9.40 -6.90
N LEU A 96 -13.08 10.12 -5.82
CA LEU A 96 -12.26 10.10 -4.61
C LEU A 96 -12.62 8.95 -3.69
N LEU A 97 -13.90 8.60 -3.57
CA LEU A 97 -14.40 7.64 -2.60
C LEU A 97 -14.73 6.25 -3.17
N LYS A 98 -14.59 6.06 -4.48
CA LYS A 98 -14.81 4.75 -5.12
C LYS A 98 -13.86 3.68 -4.55
N PRO A 99 -14.26 2.40 -4.59
CA PRO A 99 -13.44 1.27 -4.15
C PRO A 99 -12.05 1.26 -4.80
N ARG A 100 -11.05 0.90 -4.02
CA ARG A 100 -9.68 0.72 -4.51
C ARG A 100 -9.05 -0.55 -3.97
N ALA A 101 -8.37 -1.27 -4.86
CA ALA A 101 -7.47 -2.35 -4.48
C ALA A 101 -6.15 -1.78 -3.94
N TRP A 102 -5.53 -2.51 -3.01
CA TRP A 102 -4.15 -2.25 -2.62
C TRP A 102 -3.22 -2.42 -3.82
N GLU A 103 -2.15 -1.65 -3.86
CA GLU A 103 -1.05 -1.97 -4.77
C GLU A 103 -0.43 -3.32 -4.37
N ALA A 104 0.19 -4.02 -5.33
CA ALA A 104 0.72 -5.36 -5.13
C ALA A 104 1.61 -5.44 -3.87
N PHE A 105 1.42 -6.50 -3.08
CA PHE A 105 2.17 -6.79 -1.84
C PHE A 105 2.02 -5.76 -0.72
N THR A 106 0.99 -4.91 -0.75
CA THR A 106 0.68 -4.02 0.37
C THR A 106 -0.13 -4.77 1.41
N GLU A 107 0.37 -4.80 2.64
CA GLU A 107 -0.30 -5.27 3.84
C GLU A 107 -0.64 -4.07 4.71
N TRP A 108 -1.64 -4.20 5.56
CA TRP A 108 -1.97 -3.18 6.53
C TRP A 108 -2.18 -3.79 7.91
N ARG A 109 -1.90 -2.99 8.95
CA ARG A 109 -2.08 -3.36 10.35
C ARG A 109 -2.61 -2.17 11.14
N THR A 110 -3.39 -2.46 12.17
CA THR A 110 -3.86 -1.46 13.11
C THR A 110 -3.95 -2.06 14.51
N ASP A 111 -3.65 -1.26 15.50
CA ASP A 111 -3.87 -1.49 16.92
C ASP A 111 -4.93 -0.54 17.50
N SER A 112 -5.55 0.27 16.65
CA SER A 112 -6.47 1.31 17.03
C SER A 112 -7.84 0.74 17.42
N ILE A 113 -8.32 1.12 18.59
CA ILE A 113 -9.69 0.80 19.09
C ILE A 113 -10.76 1.45 18.19
N ALA A 114 -10.44 2.55 17.53
CA ALA A 114 -11.37 3.22 16.61
C ALA A 114 -11.66 2.40 15.35
N LEU A 115 -10.77 1.50 14.95
CA LEU A 115 -11.01 0.54 13.88
C LEU A 115 -11.65 -0.72 14.47
N ARG A 116 -12.94 -0.90 14.20
CA ARG A 116 -13.69 -2.07 14.65
C ARG A 116 -13.53 -3.22 13.66
N GLN A 117 -13.28 -4.40 14.18
CA GLN A 117 -13.19 -5.61 13.39
C GLN A 117 -14.60 -6.15 13.06
N HIS A 118 -14.81 -6.44 11.79
CA HIS A 118 -15.91 -7.27 11.35
C HIS A 118 -15.37 -8.70 11.14
N PRO A 119 -15.84 -9.71 11.92
CA PRO A 119 -15.39 -11.08 11.69
C PRO A 119 -15.79 -11.51 10.28
N GLY A 120 -14.87 -12.17 9.58
CA GLY A 120 -15.17 -12.82 8.31
C GLY A 120 -16.21 -13.93 8.51
N GLY A 121 -16.90 -14.30 7.45
CA GLY A 121 -17.92 -15.32 7.49
C GLY A 121 -18.37 -15.70 6.09
N VAL A 122 -19.46 -16.44 6.01
CA VAL A 122 -20.14 -16.74 4.75
C VAL A 122 -21.34 -15.83 4.65
N ASP A 123 -21.40 -14.99 3.62
CA ASP A 123 -22.63 -14.27 3.28
C ASP A 123 -23.61 -15.27 2.67
N VAL A 124 -24.51 -15.76 3.51
CA VAL A 124 -25.49 -16.79 3.14
C VAL A 124 -26.40 -16.31 2.00
N ALA A 125 -26.64 -15.00 1.90
CA ALA A 125 -27.48 -14.42 0.83
C ALA A 125 -26.77 -14.40 -0.54
N LYS A 126 -25.44 -14.38 -0.54
CA LYS A 126 -24.60 -14.32 -1.76
C LYS A 126 -23.74 -15.56 -1.98
N GLY A 127 -23.73 -16.51 -1.04
CA GLY A 127 -22.88 -17.71 -1.10
C GLY A 127 -21.37 -17.41 -1.15
N ALA A 128 -20.96 -16.20 -0.74
CA ALA A 128 -19.59 -15.73 -0.84
C ALA A 128 -18.90 -15.77 0.53
N VAL A 129 -17.63 -16.18 0.54
CA VAL A 129 -16.76 -16.06 1.72
C VAL A 129 -16.40 -14.59 1.90
N VAL A 130 -16.75 -14.02 3.05
CA VAL A 130 -16.39 -12.66 3.43
C VAL A 130 -15.11 -12.71 4.25
N SER A 131 -14.04 -12.08 3.75
CA SER A 131 -12.79 -11.92 4.51
C SER A 131 -13.03 -11.04 5.73
N PRO A 132 -12.25 -11.23 6.83
CA PRO A 132 -12.25 -10.30 7.94
C PRO A 132 -11.97 -8.88 7.43
N SER A 133 -12.77 -7.93 7.89
CA SER A 133 -12.58 -6.53 7.53
C SER A 133 -12.56 -5.66 8.78
N PHE A 134 -11.90 -4.51 8.67
CA PHE A 134 -11.90 -3.48 9.70
C PHE A 134 -12.57 -2.24 9.15
N PHE A 135 -13.28 -1.52 9.99
CA PHE A 135 -13.91 -0.29 9.56
C PHE A 135 -13.66 0.86 10.54
N LEU A 136 -13.45 2.03 9.95
CA LEU A 136 -13.36 3.30 10.64
C LEU A 136 -14.65 4.07 10.37
N ALA A 137 -15.36 4.46 11.43
CA ALA A 137 -16.52 5.34 11.32
C ALA A 137 -16.06 6.79 11.16
N ILE A 138 -16.57 7.46 10.15
CA ILE A 138 -16.33 8.87 9.85
C ILE A 138 -17.66 9.58 10.02
N GLY A 139 -17.82 10.28 11.15
CA GLY A 139 -19.02 11.03 11.48
C GLY A 139 -19.05 12.41 10.84
N ALA A 140 -20.24 13.05 10.90
CA ALA A 140 -20.39 14.45 10.54
C ALA A 140 -19.84 15.40 11.63
N GLU A 141 -19.43 14.87 12.77
CA GLU A 141 -18.90 15.64 13.89
C GLU A 141 -17.49 16.16 13.61
N PRO A 142 -17.13 17.37 14.08
CA PRO A 142 -15.80 17.93 13.84
C PRO A 142 -14.68 17.21 14.58
N ILE A 143 -15.01 16.47 15.65
CA ILE A 143 -14.06 15.69 16.47
C ILE A 143 -14.30 14.21 16.21
N GLY A 144 -13.30 13.55 15.65
CA GLY A 144 -13.30 12.10 15.46
C GLY A 144 -12.58 11.36 16.59
N SER A 145 -12.68 10.04 16.61
CA SER A 145 -11.85 9.22 17.50
C SER A 145 -10.42 9.13 16.96
N PRO A 146 -9.38 9.18 17.84
CA PRO A 146 -8.00 8.91 17.42
C PRO A 146 -7.86 7.53 16.80
N TRP A 147 -7.08 7.42 15.73
CA TRP A 147 -6.81 6.14 15.07
C TRP A 147 -5.39 6.08 14.51
N SER A 148 -4.89 4.87 14.35
CA SER A 148 -3.62 4.59 13.69
C SER A 148 -3.76 3.42 12.71
N LEU A 149 -3.05 3.51 11.61
CA LEU A 149 -2.98 2.50 10.56
C LEU A 149 -1.56 2.46 10.03
N VAL A 150 -1.01 1.27 9.83
CA VAL A 150 0.31 1.09 9.22
C VAL A 150 0.15 0.29 7.95
N LEU A 151 0.69 0.81 6.85
CA LEU A 151 0.83 0.10 5.59
C LEU A 151 2.25 -0.46 5.51
N TRP A 152 2.36 -1.71 5.05
CA TRP A 152 3.63 -2.42 4.89
C TRP A 152 3.81 -2.93 3.48
N ARG A 153 5.05 -2.83 2.97
CA ARG A 153 5.46 -3.42 1.69
C ARG A 153 6.95 -3.69 1.70
N ALA A 154 7.36 -4.92 1.39
CA ALA A 154 8.77 -5.30 1.26
C ALA A 154 9.67 -4.89 2.46
N GLY A 155 9.15 -5.06 3.68
CA GLY A 155 9.88 -4.74 4.91
C GLY A 155 9.92 -3.26 5.29
N GLN A 156 9.24 -2.39 4.55
CA GLN A 156 9.10 -0.97 4.85
C GLN A 156 7.67 -0.67 5.30
N GLY A 157 7.53 0.23 6.25
CA GLY A 157 6.25 0.62 6.79
C GLY A 157 6.00 2.13 6.70
N VAL A 158 4.74 2.52 6.51
CA VAL A 158 4.29 3.90 6.64
C VAL A 158 3.10 3.93 7.58
N SER A 159 3.24 4.66 8.67
CA SER A 159 2.18 4.89 9.65
C SER A 159 1.37 6.13 9.28
N LEU A 160 0.05 5.98 9.30
CA LEU A 160 -0.93 7.06 9.24
C LEU A 160 -1.56 7.19 10.63
N GLN A 161 -1.56 8.37 11.19
CA GLN A 161 -2.12 8.62 12.53
C GLN A 161 -2.99 9.87 12.52
N SER A 162 -4.14 9.79 13.16
CA SER A 162 -5.02 10.92 13.41
C SER A 162 -5.33 11.01 14.91
N ASP A 163 -5.29 12.21 15.45
CA ASP A 163 -5.74 12.51 16.80
C ASP A 163 -7.26 12.81 16.89
N GLY A 164 -7.95 12.75 15.74
CA GLY A 164 -9.37 13.00 15.61
C GLY A 164 -9.73 14.47 15.38
N ILE A 165 -8.78 15.41 15.47
CA ILE A 165 -9.02 16.86 15.36
C ILE A 165 -8.18 17.47 14.23
N GLY A 166 -6.92 17.09 14.15
CA GLY A 166 -5.94 17.67 13.25
C GLY A 166 -5.73 16.86 11.95
N PRO A 167 -4.76 17.30 11.14
CA PRO A 167 -4.40 16.58 9.93
C PRO A 167 -3.81 15.20 10.22
N ILE A 168 -3.97 14.28 9.28
CA ILE A 168 -3.34 12.96 9.35
C ILE A 168 -1.82 13.12 9.30
N LYS A 169 -1.13 12.53 10.27
CA LYS A 169 0.33 12.51 10.37
C LYS A 169 0.88 11.23 9.75
N TYR A 170 1.93 11.37 8.96
CA TYR A 170 2.60 10.25 8.30
C TYR A 170 4.00 10.06 8.88
N ARG A 171 4.40 8.80 9.09
CA ARG A 171 5.74 8.45 9.56
C ARG A 171 6.22 7.19 8.85
N THR A 172 7.39 7.24 8.25
CA THR A 172 8.10 6.06 7.72
C THR A 172 8.70 5.27 8.89
N LEU A 173 8.57 3.94 8.85
CA LEU A 173 9.04 2.98 9.86
C LEU A 173 10.21 2.15 9.32
#